data_e48ae18dd903ad77b88a767cc2bacf13
#
_entry.id   e48ae18dd903ad77b88a767cc2bacf13
#
_cell.length_a   1.000
_cell.length_b   1.000
_cell.length_c   1.000
_cell.angle_alpha   90.00
_cell.angle_beta   90.00
_cell.angle_gamma   90.00
#
_symmetry.space_group_name_H-M   'P 1'
#
loop_
_entity.id
_entity.type
_entity.pdbx_description
1 polymer ?
#
loop_
_entity_poly.entity_id
_entity_poly.type
_entity_poly.pdbx_seq_one_letter_code
_entity_poly.pdbx_strand_id
1 'polypeptide(L)'
;MTKKSASTLPIVGIYGLGIMGGTMAETLLDHGYTVCGFDIDAKAKTRFKKYGGQFLSHASDVAARADIVIVSVATSKALEQVTQAIVEGQHTRKAKTPPIVIESSTLTMADKNLFAKTLKSASIAALDCPISGTAVRIQDRAWTIFASGPQTAYKKALPVLEVFTDNVPYVGVFGNGTKLKFSANHLVAIYNVAYAESVALARKMGLDPQEVLKLFGNSPVLGTGVMRLRMDMMAKRKYSPPTMKVEVWQKDMEVIGQMAKSVDCPTPLFQACAAIYTAAMAQGLSQEDTASTAEVFAKMAGIP
;
A
#
# COMPACT_ATOMS: atom_id res chain seq x y z
N MET A 1 36.93 9.41 26.03
CA MET A 1 35.51 9.06 25.74
C MET A 1 34.92 10.15 24.86
N THR A 2 34.96 9.95 23.55
CA THR A 2 34.39 10.88 22.56
C THR A 2 32.88 10.74 22.60
N LYS A 3 32.17 11.79 23.01
CA LYS A 3 30.70 11.88 22.88
C LYS A 3 30.34 11.69 21.39
N LYS A 4 29.76 10.55 21.02
CA LYS A 4 29.06 10.43 19.75
C LYS A 4 28.00 11.54 19.72
N SER A 5 28.15 12.49 18.82
CA SER A 5 27.12 13.48 18.48
C SER A 5 25.83 12.69 18.23
N ALA A 6 24.78 12.97 18.99
CA ALA A 6 23.45 12.45 18.69
C ALA A 6 23.12 12.96 17.28
N SER A 7 23.12 12.08 16.28
CA SER A 7 22.68 12.43 14.94
C SER A 7 21.21 12.82 15.05
N THR A 8 20.88 14.06 14.70
CA THR A 8 19.48 14.49 14.59
C THR A 8 18.80 13.61 13.55
N LEU A 9 17.61 13.09 13.90
CA LEU A 9 16.80 12.32 12.96
C LEU A 9 16.52 13.15 11.69
N PRO A 10 16.47 12.55 10.50
CA PRO A 10 16.16 13.25 9.26
C PRO A 10 14.72 13.82 9.31
N ILE A 11 14.51 14.95 8.65
CA ILE A 11 13.16 15.48 8.40
C ILE A 11 12.52 14.62 7.32
N VAL A 12 11.33 14.07 7.60
CA VAL A 12 10.58 13.27 6.65
C VAL A 12 9.43 14.09 6.06
N GLY A 13 9.36 14.13 4.74
CA GLY A 13 8.26 14.74 3.98
C GLY A 13 7.28 13.70 3.49
N ILE A 14 5.98 13.97 3.50
CA ILE A 14 4.97 13.04 2.99
C ILE A 14 4.03 13.76 2.02
N TYR A 15 3.91 13.20 0.82
CA TYR A 15 2.87 13.55 -0.15
C TYR A 15 1.78 12.47 -0.16
N GLY A 16 0.54 12.90 0.04
CA GLY A 16 -0.60 12.01 0.24
C GLY A 16 -0.72 11.55 1.69
N LEU A 17 -1.65 12.19 2.41
CA LEU A 17 -1.93 11.95 3.84
C LEU A 17 -3.25 11.17 4.03
N GLY A 18 -3.61 10.36 3.03
CA GLY A 18 -4.73 9.43 3.06
C GLY A 18 -4.55 8.33 4.11
N ILE A 19 -5.19 7.17 3.92
CA ILE A 19 -5.13 6.07 4.90
C ILE A 19 -3.68 5.63 5.14
N MET A 20 -2.94 5.27 4.08
CA MET A 20 -1.57 4.75 4.24
C MET A 20 -0.57 5.85 4.62
N GLY A 21 -0.53 6.97 3.87
CA GLY A 21 0.41 8.05 4.15
C GLY A 21 0.16 8.73 5.49
N GLY A 22 -1.11 8.88 5.89
CA GLY A 22 -1.47 9.37 7.21
C GLY A 22 -0.98 8.45 8.33
N THR A 23 -1.18 7.14 8.19
CA THR A 23 -0.68 6.14 9.15
C THR A 23 0.85 6.18 9.25
N MET A 24 1.56 6.28 8.12
CA MET A 24 3.02 6.44 8.13
C MET A 24 3.45 7.72 8.83
N ALA A 25 2.75 8.83 8.59
CA ALA A 25 3.02 10.10 9.24
C ALA A 25 2.89 10.02 10.77
N GLU A 26 1.77 9.46 11.25
CA GLU A 26 1.49 9.25 12.67
C GLU A 26 2.58 8.39 13.32
N THR A 27 2.93 7.26 12.70
CA THR A 27 3.95 6.35 13.22
C THR A 27 5.33 7.04 13.31
N LEU A 28 5.72 7.84 12.33
CA LEU A 28 6.98 8.59 12.36
C LEU A 28 6.99 9.64 13.47
N LEU A 29 5.88 10.37 13.66
CA LEU A 29 5.74 11.35 14.73
C LEU A 29 5.86 10.69 16.10
N ASP A 30 5.23 9.54 16.30
CA ASP A 30 5.31 8.75 17.56
C ASP A 30 6.76 8.26 17.84
N HIS A 31 7.57 8.08 16.79
CA HIS A 31 9.00 7.74 16.92
C HIS A 31 9.93 8.97 16.96
N GLY A 32 9.38 10.16 17.17
CA GLY A 32 10.14 11.40 17.38
C GLY A 32 10.71 12.04 16.11
N TYR A 33 10.27 11.64 14.93
CA TYR A 33 10.66 12.30 13.69
C TYR A 33 9.95 13.64 13.53
N THR A 34 10.62 14.61 12.92
CA THR A 34 9.96 15.80 12.38
C THR A 34 9.34 15.44 11.04
N VAL A 35 8.01 15.55 10.94
CA VAL A 35 7.26 15.21 9.72
C VAL A 35 6.58 16.45 9.16
N CYS A 36 6.89 16.80 7.92
CA CYS A 36 6.13 17.77 7.13
C CYS A 36 5.34 17.05 6.02
N GLY A 37 4.26 17.66 5.54
CA GLY A 37 3.47 16.98 4.53
C GLY A 37 2.50 17.88 3.78
N PHE A 38 1.99 17.33 2.67
CA PHE A 38 1.01 17.98 1.80
C PHE A 38 -0.04 16.98 1.32
N ASP A 39 -1.28 17.41 1.31
CA ASP A 39 -2.42 16.72 0.72
C ASP A 39 -3.43 17.74 0.21
N ILE A 40 -4.23 17.38 -0.80
CA ILE A 40 -5.32 18.19 -1.32
C ILE A 40 -6.60 18.05 -0.49
N ASP A 41 -6.73 16.98 0.32
CA ASP A 41 -7.89 16.73 1.16
C ASP A 41 -7.81 17.51 2.49
N ALA A 42 -8.80 18.38 2.72
CA ALA A 42 -8.90 19.17 3.95
C ALA A 42 -9.06 18.31 5.22
N LYS A 43 -9.70 17.14 5.12
CA LYS A 43 -9.84 16.21 6.26
C LYS A 43 -8.50 15.59 6.63
N ALA A 44 -7.72 15.17 5.62
CA ALA A 44 -6.37 14.66 5.81
C ALA A 44 -5.45 15.71 6.44
N LYS A 45 -5.50 16.96 5.96
CA LYS A 45 -4.79 18.11 6.55
C LYS A 45 -5.13 18.29 8.04
N THR A 46 -6.43 18.28 8.37
CA THR A 46 -6.89 18.50 9.77
C THR A 46 -6.39 17.38 10.68
N ARG A 47 -6.51 16.13 10.24
CA ARG A 47 -6.02 14.96 10.97
C ARG A 47 -4.51 15.04 11.20
N PHE A 48 -3.73 15.29 10.14
CA PHE A 48 -2.28 15.38 10.20
C PHE A 48 -1.78 16.45 11.18
N LYS A 49 -2.40 17.65 11.17
CA LYS A 49 -2.09 18.70 12.13
C LYS A 49 -2.41 18.31 13.58
N LYS A 50 -3.52 17.58 13.78
CA LYS A 50 -3.92 17.10 15.12
C LYS A 50 -2.87 16.16 15.73
N TYR A 51 -2.18 15.36 14.90
CA TYR A 51 -1.09 14.48 15.33
C TYR A 51 0.27 15.20 15.49
N GLY A 52 0.34 16.51 15.26
CA GLY A 52 1.58 17.29 15.40
C GLY A 52 2.40 17.41 14.10
N GLY A 53 1.87 16.96 12.98
CA GLY A 53 2.52 17.09 11.68
C GLY A 53 2.54 18.53 11.16
N GLN A 54 3.61 18.92 10.47
CA GLN A 54 3.77 20.24 9.84
C GLN A 54 3.16 20.25 8.44
N PHE A 55 1.88 20.64 8.33
CA PHE A 55 1.23 20.77 7.02
C PHE A 55 1.73 22.01 6.29
N LEU A 56 2.20 21.84 5.05
CA LEU A 56 2.73 22.90 4.20
C LEU A 56 1.68 23.39 3.19
N SER A 57 1.69 24.70 2.90
CA SER A 57 0.70 25.32 2.02
C SER A 57 0.99 25.05 0.55
N HIS A 58 2.25 24.87 0.19
CA HIS A 58 2.70 24.56 -1.16
C HIS A 58 3.33 23.19 -1.21
N ALA A 59 2.99 22.41 -2.24
CA ALA A 59 3.51 21.05 -2.40
C ALA A 59 5.04 21.03 -2.53
N SER A 60 5.63 21.99 -3.26
CA SER A 60 7.09 22.09 -3.44
C SER A 60 7.86 22.29 -2.13
N ASP A 61 7.26 22.91 -1.11
CA ASP A 61 7.89 23.13 0.19
C ASP A 61 8.25 21.82 0.92
N VAL A 62 7.57 20.72 0.63
CA VAL A 62 7.86 19.41 1.25
C VAL A 62 9.26 18.94 0.86
N ALA A 63 9.56 18.87 -0.44
CA ALA A 63 10.87 18.45 -0.92
C ALA A 63 11.98 19.49 -0.62
N ALA A 64 11.62 20.79 -0.52
CA ALA A 64 12.56 21.83 -0.13
C ALA A 64 13.08 21.64 1.31
N ARG A 65 12.30 21.04 2.20
CA ARG A 65 12.62 20.89 3.64
C ARG A 65 13.05 19.48 4.05
N ALA A 66 12.45 18.46 3.46
CA ALA A 66 12.64 17.08 3.89
C ALA A 66 13.96 16.47 3.38
N ASP A 67 14.58 15.63 4.18
CA ASP A 67 15.75 14.83 3.78
C ASP A 67 15.34 13.53 3.11
N ILE A 68 14.21 12.98 3.55
CA ILE A 68 13.57 11.80 2.97
C ILE A 68 12.12 12.16 2.68
N VAL A 69 11.66 11.85 1.48
CA VAL A 69 10.31 12.11 1.04
C VAL A 69 9.60 10.79 0.76
N ILE A 70 8.40 10.61 1.32
CA ILE A 70 7.52 9.47 1.03
C ILE A 70 6.37 9.95 0.17
N VAL A 71 6.11 9.26 -0.93
CA VAL A 71 4.97 9.50 -1.83
C VAL A 71 3.97 8.35 -1.68
N SER A 72 2.72 8.68 -1.31
CA SER A 72 1.63 7.71 -1.12
C SER A 72 0.33 8.25 -1.68
N VAL A 73 0.20 8.21 -3.01
CA VAL A 73 -0.91 8.82 -3.75
C VAL A 73 -1.75 7.77 -4.47
N ALA A 74 -3.00 8.12 -4.79
CA ALA A 74 -3.97 7.16 -5.33
C ALA A 74 -4.00 7.06 -6.86
N THR A 75 -3.50 8.08 -7.59
CA THR A 75 -3.65 8.19 -9.04
C THR A 75 -2.36 8.59 -9.75
N SER A 76 -2.24 8.20 -11.03
CA SER A 76 -1.14 8.59 -11.91
C SER A 76 -1.00 10.11 -12.02
N LYS A 77 -2.13 10.82 -12.14
CA LYS A 77 -2.15 12.29 -12.19
C LYS A 77 -1.59 12.92 -10.91
N ALA A 78 -1.94 12.37 -9.75
CA ALA A 78 -1.37 12.85 -8.48
C ALA A 78 0.13 12.58 -8.40
N LEU A 79 0.60 11.42 -8.89
CA LEU A 79 2.03 11.11 -8.94
C LEU A 79 2.78 12.10 -9.84
N GLU A 80 2.23 12.44 -11.00
CA GLU A 80 2.81 13.44 -11.91
C GLU A 80 2.94 14.80 -11.25
N GLN A 81 1.86 15.30 -10.61
CA GLN A 81 1.86 16.58 -9.89
C GLN A 81 2.87 16.62 -8.75
N VAL A 82 2.94 15.53 -7.98
CA VAL A 82 3.92 15.39 -6.89
C VAL A 82 5.34 15.35 -7.46
N THR A 83 5.56 14.67 -8.58
CA THR A 83 6.87 14.63 -9.23
C THR A 83 7.36 16.05 -9.59
N GLN A 84 6.51 16.86 -10.18
CA GLN A 84 6.81 18.25 -10.51
C GLN A 84 7.10 19.08 -9.25
N ALA A 85 6.26 18.96 -8.22
CA ALA A 85 6.48 19.64 -6.94
C ALA A 85 7.79 19.26 -6.27
N ILE A 86 8.22 18.00 -6.37
CA ILE A 86 9.52 17.54 -5.83
C ILE A 86 10.67 18.22 -6.59
N VAL A 87 10.61 18.28 -7.91
CA VAL A 87 11.64 18.93 -8.73
C VAL A 87 11.71 20.43 -8.44
N GLU A 88 10.56 21.11 -8.36
CA GLU A 88 10.48 22.53 -7.97
C GLU A 88 11.08 22.77 -6.58
N GLY A 89 10.72 21.94 -5.60
CA GLY A 89 11.22 22.04 -4.24
C GLY A 89 12.74 21.83 -4.15
N GLN A 90 13.29 20.97 -5.00
CA GLN A 90 14.75 20.79 -5.09
C GLN A 90 15.47 22.08 -5.50
N HIS A 91 14.91 22.88 -6.39
CA HIS A 91 15.51 24.16 -6.82
C HIS A 91 15.55 25.21 -5.71
N THR A 92 14.61 25.17 -4.77
CA THR A 92 14.53 26.11 -3.63
C THR A 92 15.14 25.57 -2.34
N ARG A 93 15.65 24.33 -2.38
CA ARG A 93 16.21 23.62 -1.24
C ARG A 93 17.51 24.29 -0.77
N LYS A 94 17.58 24.58 0.54
CA LYS A 94 18.79 25.15 1.17
C LYS A 94 19.87 24.10 1.49
N ALA A 95 19.46 22.84 1.69
CA ALA A 95 20.41 21.77 1.97
C ALA A 95 21.20 21.40 0.70
N LYS A 96 22.50 21.10 0.88
CA LYS A 96 23.43 20.79 -0.24
C LYS A 96 23.11 19.47 -0.95
N THR A 97 22.46 18.55 -0.27
CA THR A 97 22.13 17.22 -0.82
C THR A 97 20.66 17.14 -1.21
N PRO A 98 20.32 16.58 -2.39
CA PRO A 98 18.94 16.30 -2.75
C PRO A 98 18.26 15.36 -1.75
N PRO A 99 16.92 15.41 -1.62
CA PRO A 99 16.19 14.43 -0.82
C PRO A 99 16.28 13.05 -1.46
N ILE A 100 16.11 12.00 -0.66
CA ILE A 100 15.81 10.66 -1.17
C ILE A 100 14.30 10.52 -1.24
N VAL A 101 13.78 10.09 -2.38
CA VAL A 101 12.34 9.96 -2.58
C VAL A 101 11.95 8.48 -2.59
N ILE A 102 11.00 8.11 -1.73
CA ILE A 102 10.43 6.79 -1.58
C ILE A 102 9.03 6.82 -2.20
N GLU A 103 8.81 6.10 -3.29
CA GLU A 103 7.51 5.94 -3.93
C GLU A 103 6.85 4.66 -3.43
N SER A 104 5.71 4.76 -2.74
CA SER A 104 5.03 3.64 -2.09
C SER A 104 3.65 3.31 -2.68
N SER A 105 3.20 4.06 -3.68
CA SER A 105 1.86 3.88 -4.27
C SER A 105 1.77 2.61 -5.12
N THR A 106 0.56 2.08 -5.29
CA THR A 106 0.27 1.01 -6.25
C THR A 106 -0.24 1.64 -7.54
N LEU A 107 0.65 1.89 -8.48
CA LEU A 107 0.39 2.52 -9.78
C LEU A 107 1.06 1.72 -10.90
N THR A 108 0.81 2.11 -12.18
CA THR A 108 1.38 1.38 -13.32
C THR A 108 2.92 1.49 -13.37
N MET A 109 3.56 0.50 -13.97
CA MET A 109 5.01 0.56 -14.21
C MET A 109 5.41 1.73 -15.11
N ALA A 110 4.54 2.13 -16.05
CA ALA A 110 4.78 3.27 -16.92
C ALA A 110 4.88 4.58 -16.13
N ASP A 111 3.93 4.82 -15.22
CA ASP A 111 3.93 6.01 -14.35
C ASP A 111 5.15 6.06 -13.45
N LYS A 112 5.49 4.93 -12.82
CA LYS A 112 6.65 4.83 -11.92
C LYS A 112 7.97 5.01 -12.66
N ASN A 113 8.09 4.47 -13.86
CA ASN A 113 9.28 4.66 -14.69
C ASN A 113 9.44 6.12 -15.12
N LEU A 114 8.34 6.81 -15.48
CA LEU A 114 8.36 8.23 -15.80
C LEU A 114 8.77 9.06 -14.58
N PHE A 115 8.16 8.79 -13.41
CA PHE A 115 8.53 9.39 -12.13
C PHE A 115 10.04 9.25 -11.85
N ALA A 116 10.57 8.03 -11.89
CA ALA A 116 11.99 7.78 -11.63
C ALA A 116 12.91 8.47 -12.63
N LYS A 117 12.53 8.49 -13.94
CA LYS A 117 13.27 9.17 -15.00
C LYS A 117 13.32 10.68 -14.74
N THR A 118 12.20 11.30 -14.41
CA THR A 118 12.11 12.74 -14.14
C THR A 118 12.95 13.13 -12.93
N LEU A 119 12.87 12.39 -11.82
CA LEU A 119 13.67 12.65 -10.63
C LEU A 119 15.18 12.46 -10.89
N LYS A 120 15.54 11.42 -11.66
CA LYS A 120 16.93 11.19 -12.06
C LYS A 120 17.51 12.36 -12.86
N SER A 121 16.72 12.96 -13.76
CA SER A 121 17.13 14.16 -14.52
C SER A 121 17.37 15.37 -13.63
N ALA A 122 16.71 15.45 -12.46
CA ALA A 122 16.93 16.45 -11.43
C ALA A 122 18.00 16.02 -10.37
N SER A 123 18.74 14.94 -10.63
CA SER A 123 19.76 14.37 -9.69
C SER A 123 19.16 13.91 -8.35
N ILE A 124 17.89 13.58 -8.30
CA ILE A 124 17.19 13.08 -7.11
C ILE A 124 17.12 11.57 -7.17
N ALA A 125 17.52 10.89 -6.10
CA ALA A 125 17.43 9.43 -6.00
C ALA A 125 16.00 9.01 -5.65
N ALA A 126 15.43 8.11 -6.47
CA ALA A 126 14.12 7.50 -6.26
C ALA A 126 14.25 6.03 -5.87
N LEU A 127 13.48 5.61 -4.87
CA LEU A 127 13.25 4.22 -4.48
C LEU A 127 11.79 3.84 -4.78
N ASP A 128 11.57 2.64 -5.27
CA ASP A 128 10.25 2.02 -5.42
C ASP A 128 10.05 1.06 -4.24
N CYS A 129 9.16 1.43 -3.33
CA CYS A 129 8.96 0.77 -2.04
C CYS A 129 7.48 0.52 -1.74
N PRO A 130 6.76 -0.23 -2.56
CA PRO A 130 5.37 -0.55 -2.30
C PRO A 130 5.23 -1.42 -1.05
N ILE A 131 4.08 -1.27 -0.38
CA ILE A 131 3.79 -1.90 0.90
C ILE A 131 2.83 -3.09 0.69
N SER A 132 3.17 -4.23 1.23
CA SER A 132 2.28 -5.37 1.40
C SER A 132 1.81 -5.41 2.85
N GLY A 133 0.55 -5.05 3.09
CA GLY A 133 -0.06 -4.89 4.40
C GLY A 133 -1.18 -3.85 4.35
N THR A 134 -1.91 -3.73 5.45
CA THR A 134 -3.00 -2.74 5.60
C THR A 134 -2.69 -1.80 6.76
N ALA A 135 -3.27 -0.59 6.75
CA ALA A 135 -3.03 0.42 7.79
C ALA A 135 -3.33 -0.09 9.21
N VAL A 136 -4.37 -0.89 9.38
CA VAL A 136 -4.76 -1.47 10.68
C VAL A 136 -3.74 -2.45 11.26
N ARG A 137 -2.80 -2.95 10.45
CA ARG A 137 -1.78 -3.92 10.85
C ARG A 137 -0.40 -3.30 11.09
N ILE A 138 -0.30 -1.96 11.07
CA ILE A 138 0.99 -1.29 11.31
C ILE A 138 1.48 -1.50 12.75
N GLN A 139 0.57 -1.48 13.71
CA GLN A 139 0.90 -1.69 15.13
C GLN A 139 1.47 -3.09 15.38
N ASP A 140 1.07 -4.09 14.58
CA ASP A 140 1.61 -5.45 14.66
C ASP A 140 2.96 -5.58 13.90
N ARG A 141 3.48 -4.51 13.31
CA ARG A 141 4.67 -4.50 12.43
C ARG A 141 4.58 -5.55 11.29
N ALA A 142 3.35 -5.86 10.85
CA ALA A 142 3.05 -6.93 9.90
C ALA A 142 3.13 -6.50 8.43
N TRP A 143 3.79 -5.38 8.15
CA TRP A 143 4.04 -4.95 6.78
C TRP A 143 5.27 -5.62 6.18
N THR A 144 5.27 -5.77 4.86
CA THR A 144 6.47 -6.01 4.06
C THR A 144 6.63 -4.84 3.11
N ILE A 145 7.80 -4.21 3.10
CA ILE A 145 8.12 -3.10 2.18
C ILE A 145 9.15 -3.61 1.17
N PHE A 146 8.74 -3.83 -0.08
CA PHE A 146 9.64 -4.31 -1.13
C PHE A 146 10.49 -3.15 -1.67
N ALA A 147 11.66 -2.93 -1.08
CA ALA A 147 12.50 -1.78 -1.42
C ALA A 147 13.39 -2.05 -2.63
N SER A 148 13.28 -1.22 -3.67
CA SER A 148 14.08 -1.32 -4.89
C SER A 148 14.55 0.06 -5.38
N GLY A 149 15.69 0.08 -6.09
CA GLY A 149 16.32 1.31 -6.60
C GLY A 149 17.81 1.41 -6.27
N PRO A 150 18.41 2.60 -6.27
CA PRO A 150 19.83 2.77 -5.95
C PRO A 150 20.14 2.29 -4.53
N GLN A 151 21.07 1.32 -4.41
CA GLN A 151 21.39 0.69 -3.11
C GLN A 151 21.93 1.68 -2.07
N THR A 152 22.63 2.72 -2.51
CA THR A 152 23.12 3.78 -1.61
C THR A 152 21.98 4.60 -1.02
N ALA A 153 20.93 4.88 -1.80
CA ALA A 153 19.71 5.55 -1.34
C ALA A 153 18.93 4.63 -0.39
N TYR A 154 18.79 3.34 -0.73
CA TYR A 154 18.15 2.36 0.15
C TYR A 154 18.79 2.32 1.53
N LYS A 155 20.13 2.18 1.61
CA LYS A 155 20.84 2.14 2.91
C LYS A 155 20.61 3.38 3.77
N LYS A 156 20.47 4.56 3.15
CA LYS A 156 20.17 5.81 3.86
C LYS A 156 18.70 5.93 4.28
N ALA A 157 17.78 5.40 3.48
CA ALA A 157 16.35 5.44 3.77
C ALA A 157 15.90 4.30 4.71
N LEU A 158 16.68 3.22 4.82
CA LEU A 158 16.34 2.02 5.60
C LEU A 158 15.93 2.33 7.05
N PRO A 159 16.64 3.19 7.82
CA PRO A 159 16.21 3.50 9.20
C PRO A 159 14.80 4.12 9.29
N VAL A 160 14.36 4.86 8.27
CA VAL A 160 12.99 5.41 8.20
C VAL A 160 11.99 4.33 7.83
N LEU A 161 12.33 3.42 6.92
CA LEU A 161 11.46 2.30 6.53
C LEU A 161 11.29 1.28 7.68
N GLU A 162 12.33 1.04 8.45
CA GLU A 162 12.33 0.16 9.63
C GLU A 162 11.47 0.67 10.79
N VAL A 163 11.06 1.95 10.79
CA VAL A 163 10.06 2.46 11.73
C VAL A 163 8.72 1.73 11.56
N PHE A 164 8.39 1.32 10.34
CA PHE A 164 7.10 0.70 10.04
C PHE A 164 7.10 -0.83 10.18
N THR A 165 8.23 -1.49 9.94
CA THR A 165 8.35 -2.95 9.94
C THR A 165 9.81 -3.40 9.95
N ASP A 166 10.06 -4.60 10.49
CA ASP A 166 11.38 -5.23 10.41
C ASP A 166 11.62 -5.92 9.05
N ASN A 167 10.58 -6.03 8.20
CA ASN A 167 10.64 -6.73 6.93
C ASN A 167 10.72 -5.76 5.74
N VAL A 168 11.95 -5.27 5.47
CA VAL A 168 12.27 -4.32 4.39
C VAL A 168 13.33 -4.92 3.45
N PRO A 169 13.03 -6.01 2.71
CA PRO A 169 14.00 -6.61 1.81
C PRO A 169 14.39 -5.66 0.66
N TYR A 170 15.70 -5.57 0.39
CA TYR A 170 16.19 -4.94 -0.82
C TYR A 170 16.07 -5.91 -2.01
N VAL A 171 15.30 -5.51 -3.02
CA VAL A 171 14.94 -6.38 -4.15
C VAL A 171 15.51 -5.93 -5.50
N GLY A 172 16.57 -5.11 -5.48
CA GLY A 172 17.35 -4.77 -6.65
C GLY A 172 16.95 -3.45 -7.33
N VAL A 173 16.91 -3.46 -8.66
CA VAL A 173 16.69 -2.25 -9.47
C VAL A 173 15.28 -1.68 -9.28
N PHE A 174 15.15 -0.35 -9.47
CA PHE A 174 13.86 0.34 -9.40
C PHE A 174 12.78 -0.37 -10.23
N GLY A 175 11.60 -0.53 -9.65
CA GLY A 175 10.45 -1.22 -10.24
C GLY A 175 10.32 -2.70 -9.81
N ASN A 176 11.36 -3.33 -9.29
CA ASN A 176 11.24 -4.71 -8.79
C ASN A 176 10.32 -4.80 -7.57
N GLY A 177 10.29 -3.77 -6.72
CA GLY A 177 9.33 -3.68 -5.61
C GLY A 177 7.89 -3.76 -6.10
N THR A 178 7.54 -2.93 -7.09
CA THR A 178 6.20 -2.93 -7.71
C THR A 178 5.86 -4.26 -8.37
N LYS A 179 6.79 -4.90 -9.07
CA LYS A 179 6.57 -6.23 -9.67
C LYS A 179 6.27 -7.29 -8.61
N LEU A 180 6.99 -7.28 -7.49
CA LEU A 180 6.71 -8.17 -6.36
C LEU A 180 5.37 -7.85 -5.71
N LYS A 181 5.02 -6.56 -5.55
CA LYS A 181 3.70 -6.16 -5.06
C LYS A 181 2.58 -6.67 -5.97
N PHE A 182 2.75 -6.58 -7.29
CA PHE A 182 1.76 -7.11 -8.23
C PHE A 182 1.62 -8.62 -8.11
N SER A 183 2.74 -9.37 -8.02
CA SER A 183 2.69 -10.82 -7.76
C SER A 183 1.99 -11.15 -6.45
N ALA A 184 2.26 -10.42 -5.38
CA ALA A 184 1.60 -10.63 -4.09
C ALA A 184 0.09 -10.33 -4.17
N ASN A 185 -0.29 -9.19 -4.77
CA ASN A 185 -1.70 -8.82 -4.91
C ASN A 185 -2.46 -9.73 -5.89
N HIS A 186 -1.79 -10.26 -6.93
CA HIS A 186 -2.33 -11.30 -7.79
C HIS A 186 -2.75 -12.53 -6.97
N LEU A 187 -1.88 -13.03 -6.07
CA LEU A 187 -2.22 -14.14 -5.17
C LEU A 187 -3.33 -13.76 -4.19
N VAL A 188 -3.29 -12.55 -3.60
CA VAL A 188 -4.35 -12.08 -2.68
C VAL A 188 -5.70 -12.04 -3.37
N ALA A 189 -5.78 -11.61 -4.63
CA ALA A 189 -7.01 -11.61 -5.42
C ALA A 189 -7.62 -13.01 -5.53
N ILE A 190 -6.78 -13.99 -5.91
CA ILE A 190 -7.20 -15.38 -6.09
C ILE A 190 -7.59 -16.00 -4.75
N TYR A 191 -6.76 -15.83 -3.72
CA TYR A 191 -7.04 -16.38 -2.39
C TYR A 191 -8.35 -15.86 -1.80
N ASN A 192 -8.62 -14.56 -1.90
CA ASN A 192 -9.85 -13.99 -1.36
C ASN A 192 -11.10 -14.59 -2.02
N VAL A 193 -11.09 -14.77 -3.34
CA VAL A 193 -12.21 -15.39 -4.07
C VAL A 193 -12.30 -16.88 -3.74
N ALA A 194 -11.18 -17.60 -3.66
CA ALA A 194 -11.15 -19.02 -3.28
C ALA A 194 -11.72 -19.24 -1.86
N TYR A 195 -11.40 -18.35 -0.91
CA TYR A 195 -11.97 -18.43 0.44
C TYR A 195 -13.47 -18.14 0.44
N ALA A 196 -13.93 -17.18 -0.34
CA ALA A 196 -15.35 -16.86 -0.48
C ALA A 196 -16.15 -18.04 -1.04
N GLU A 197 -15.63 -18.68 -2.08
CA GLU A 197 -16.22 -19.89 -2.67
C GLU A 197 -16.23 -21.05 -1.67
N SER A 198 -15.13 -21.30 -0.96
CA SER A 198 -15.02 -22.32 0.08
C SER A 198 -16.01 -22.10 1.23
N VAL A 199 -16.21 -20.86 1.67
CA VAL A 199 -17.20 -20.51 2.70
C VAL A 199 -18.62 -20.80 2.22
N ALA A 200 -18.96 -20.46 0.97
CA ALA A 200 -20.27 -20.77 0.39
C ALA A 200 -20.49 -22.28 0.30
N LEU A 201 -19.49 -23.05 -0.16
CA LEU A 201 -19.54 -24.50 -0.22
C LEU A 201 -19.74 -25.11 1.17
N ALA A 202 -18.99 -24.67 2.18
CA ALA A 202 -19.13 -25.14 3.56
C ALA A 202 -20.57 -24.93 4.09
N ARG A 203 -21.14 -23.74 3.88
CA ARG A 203 -22.54 -23.45 4.23
C ARG A 203 -23.54 -24.39 3.53
N LYS A 204 -23.34 -24.65 2.25
CA LYS A 204 -24.22 -25.58 1.48
C LYS A 204 -24.12 -27.02 1.98
N MET A 205 -22.97 -27.42 2.50
CA MET A 205 -22.77 -28.74 3.14
C MET A 205 -23.26 -28.79 4.60
N GLY A 206 -23.80 -27.68 5.15
CA GLY A 206 -24.27 -27.60 6.53
C GLY A 206 -23.19 -27.45 7.57
N LEU A 207 -21.95 -27.05 7.15
CA LEU A 207 -20.86 -26.78 8.06
C LEU A 207 -20.90 -25.31 8.55
N ASP A 208 -20.52 -25.09 9.81
CA ASP A 208 -20.32 -23.75 10.33
C ASP A 208 -19.02 -23.14 9.79
N PRO A 209 -19.06 -22.03 9.04
CA PRO A 209 -17.86 -21.36 8.54
C PRO A 209 -16.85 -20.94 9.63
N GLN A 210 -17.31 -20.68 10.87
CA GLN A 210 -16.41 -20.36 11.99
C GLN A 210 -15.55 -21.59 12.40
N GLU A 211 -16.18 -22.77 12.47
CA GLU A 211 -15.45 -24.00 12.74
C GLU A 211 -14.50 -24.37 11.59
N VAL A 212 -14.90 -24.17 10.33
CA VAL A 212 -14.03 -24.34 9.17
C VAL A 212 -12.81 -23.41 9.26
N LEU A 213 -13.02 -22.13 9.58
CA LEU A 213 -11.93 -21.17 9.77
C LEU A 213 -10.98 -21.61 10.91
N LYS A 214 -11.53 -22.04 12.04
CA LYS A 214 -10.74 -22.48 13.19
C LYS A 214 -9.80 -23.64 12.83
N LEU A 215 -10.29 -24.59 12.05
CA LEU A 215 -9.52 -25.74 11.61
C LEU A 215 -8.49 -25.36 10.51
N PHE A 216 -8.93 -24.66 9.49
CA PHE A 216 -8.09 -24.32 8.33
C PHE A 216 -7.10 -23.21 8.65
N GLY A 217 -7.50 -22.21 9.43
CA GLY A 217 -6.66 -21.06 9.79
C GLY A 217 -5.42 -21.47 10.61
N ASN A 218 -5.51 -22.58 11.37
CA ASN A 218 -4.41 -23.13 12.13
C ASN A 218 -3.62 -24.24 11.39
N SER A 219 -4.09 -24.61 10.20
CA SER A 219 -3.41 -25.62 9.37
C SER A 219 -2.10 -25.06 8.82
N PRO A 220 -0.98 -25.77 8.94
CA PRO A 220 0.30 -25.36 8.32
C PRO A 220 0.25 -25.42 6.79
N VAL A 221 -0.73 -26.16 6.22
CA VAL A 221 -0.89 -26.32 4.76
C VAL A 221 -1.82 -25.24 4.18
N LEU A 222 -2.93 -24.93 4.85
CA LEU A 222 -3.97 -24.03 4.35
C LEU A 222 -3.92 -22.64 4.96
N GLY A 223 -3.47 -22.52 6.21
CA GLY A 223 -3.57 -21.31 7.01
C GLY A 223 -2.64 -20.20 6.52
N THR A 224 -3.23 -19.08 6.08
CA THR A 224 -2.50 -17.85 5.74
C THR A 224 -3.01 -16.68 6.58
N GLY A 225 -2.23 -15.60 6.67
CA GLY A 225 -2.70 -14.35 7.29
C GLY A 225 -3.92 -13.77 6.60
N VAL A 226 -3.97 -13.90 5.26
CA VAL A 226 -5.13 -13.46 4.46
C VAL A 226 -6.36 -14.31 4.75
N MET A 227 -6.21 -15.63 4.86
CA MET A 227 -7.31 -16.54 5.23
C MET A 227 -7.90 -16.13 6.58
N ARG A 228 -7.09 -16.04 7.61
CA ARG A 228 -7.57 -15.68 8.97
C ARG A 228 -8.33 -14.36 8.99
N LEU A 229 -7.83 -13.36 8.26
CA LEU A 229 -8.49 -12.05 8.19
C LEU A 229 -9.81 -12.12 7.41
N ARG A 230 -9.79 -12.69 6.19
CA ARG A 230 -10.91 -12.61 5.26
C ARG A 230 -12.01 -13.60 5.59
N MET A 231 -11.68 -14.85 5.90
CA MET A 231 -12.70 -15.85 6.26
C MET A 231 -13.39 -15.51 7.58
N ASP A 232 -12.74 -14.82 8.53
CA ASP A 232 -13.43 -14.34 9.73
C ASP A 232 -14.54 -13.34 9.39
N MET A 233 -14.26 -12.39 8.52
CA MET A 233 -15.27 -11.44 8.02
C MET A 233 -16.37 -12.15 7.25
N MET A 234 -16.02 -13.11 6.39
CA MET A 234 -16.96 -13.91 5.59
C MET A 234 -17.87 -14.79 6.48
N ALA A 235 -17.29 -15.45 7.46
CA ALA A 235 -18.04 -16.32 8.37
C ALA A 235 -19.03 -15.53 9.24
N LYS A 236 -18.64 -14.35 9.71
CA LYS A 236 -19.47 -13.41 10.48
C LYS A 236 -20.42 -12.57 9.62
N ARG A 237 -20.25 -12.56 8.30
CA ARG A 237 -20.95 -11.65 7.36
C ARG A 237 -20.82 -10.19 7.79
N LYS A 238 -19.63 -9.80 8.25
CA LYS A 238 -19.33 -8.45 8.74
C LYS A 238 -18.15 -7.88 7.96
N TYR A 239 -18.42 -6.95 7.07
CA TYR A 239 -17.45 -6.42 6.09
C TYR A 239 -17.07 -4.95 6.32
N SER A 240 -17.57 -4.37 7.41
CA SER A 240 -17.28 -2.99 7.79
C SER A 240 -16.79 -2.93 9.26
N PRO A 241 -15.76 -2.10 9.57
CA PRO A 241 -15.01 -1.24 8.67
C PRO A 241 -14.10 -2.04 7.71
N PRO A 242 -13.98 -1.62 6.43
CA PRO A 242 -13.17 -2.35 5.47
C PRO A 242 -11.67 -2.15 5.72
N THR A 243 -10.89 -3.21 5.53
CA THR A 243 -9.42 -3.13 5.46
C THR A 243 -8.95 -2.81 4.03
N MET A 244 -9.75 -3.22 3.04
CA MET A 244 -9.59 -2.89 1.62
C MET A 244 -10.98 -2.88 0.97
N LYS A 245 -11.44 -1.72 0.51
CA LYS A 245 -12.73 -1.60 -0.18
C LYS A 245 -12.71 -2.27 -1.55
N VAL A 246 -13.85 -2.83 -1.96
CA VAL A 246 -14.02 -3.45 -3.28
C VAL A 246 -13.71 -2.44 -4.39
N GLU A 247 -14.24 -1.20 -4.30
CA GLU A 247 -13.99 -0.16 -5.32
C GLU A 247 -12.50 0.19 -5.48
N VAL A 248 -11.76 0.25 -4.37
CA VAL A 248 -10.31 0.54 -4.40
C VAL A 248 -9.54 -0.63 -5.01
N TRP A 249 -9.99 -1.85 -4.73
CA TRP A 249 -9.38 -3.07 -5.26
C TRP A 249 -9.48 -3.20 -6.78
N GLN A 250 -10.54 -2.64 -7.39
CA GLN A 250 -10.70 -2.64 -8.85
C GLN A 250 -9.50 -2.01 -9.58
N LYS A 251 -8.95 -0.91 -9.04
CA LYS A 251 -7.74 -0.29 -9.60
C LYS A 251 -6.55 -1.26 -9.55
N ASP A 252 -6.37 -1.99 -8.45
CA ASP A 252 -5.28 -2.95 -8.32
C ASP A 252 -5.45 -4.12 -9.30
N MET A 253 -6.68 -4.62 -9.48
CA MET A 253 -7.01 -5.63 -10.48
C MET A 253 -6.65 -5.17 -11.89
N GLU A 254 -6.95 -3.91 -12.23
CA GLU A 254 -6.65 -3.33 -13.54
C GLU A 254 -5.14 -3.26 -13.80
N VAL A 255 -4.35 -2.68 -12.88
CA VAL A 255 -2.89 -2.53 -13.09
C VAL A 255 -2.16 -3.87 -13.13
N ILE A 256 -2.62 -4.87 -12.36
CA ILE A 256 -2.07 -6.23 -12.40
C ILE A 256 -2.40 -6.91 -13.74
N GLY A 257 -3.65 -6.78 -14.21
CA GLY A 257 -4.07 -7.32 -15.50
C GLY A 257 -3.31 -6.70 -16.67
N GLN A 258 -3.12 -5.39 -16.66
CA GLN A 258 -2.31 -4.67 -17.64
C GLN A 258 -0.84 -5.15 -17.61
N MET A 259 -0.27 -5.35 -16.42
CA MET A 259 1.09 -5.85 -16.29
C MET A 259 1.22 -7.27 -16.85
N ALA A 260 0.31 -8.19 -16.51
CA ALA A 260 0.30 -9.55 -17.05
C ALA A 260 0.24 -9.55 -18.59
N LYS A 261 -0.64 -8.71 -19.17
CA LYS A 261 -0.75 -8.54 -20.63
C LYS A 261 0.54 -7.98 -21.24
N SER A 262 1.21 -7.03 -20.59
CA SER A 262 2.42 -6.39 -21.11
C SER A 262 3.63 -7.32 -21.19
N VAL A 263 3.58 -8.46 -20.52
CA VAL A 263 4.63 -9.50 -20.52
C VAL A 263 4.13 -10.83 -21.08
N ASP A 264 3.00 -10.81 -21.80
CA ASP A 264 2.39 -11.98 -22.44
C ASP A 264 2.17 -13.18 -21.48
N CYS A 265 1.85 -12.89 -20.21
CA CYS A 265 1.62 -13.92 -19.19
C CYS A 265 0.12 -14.22 -19.04
N PRO A 266 -0.36 -15.43 -19.43
CA PRO A 266 -1.74 -15.83 -19.20
C PRO A 266 -2.05 -15.95 -17.69
N THR A 267 -3.15 -15.35 -17.25
CA THR A 267 -3.58 -15.38 -15.82
C THR A 267 -5.05 -15.80 -15.70
N PRO A 268 -5.43 -17.03 -16.12
CA PRO A 268 -6.84 -17.44 -16.19
C PRO A 268 -7.57 -17.42 -14.84
N LEU A 269 -6.92 -17.84 -13.76
CA LEU A 269 -7.52 -17.79 -12.41
C LEU A 269 -7.79 -16.35 -11.96
N PHE A 270 -6.83 -15.45 -12.20
CA PHE A 270 -6.98 -14.04 -11.88
C PHE A 270 -8.12 -13.38 -12.68
N GLN A 271 -8.26 -13.72 -13.97
CA GLN A 271 -9.35 -13.22 -14.80
C GLN A 271 -10.72 -13.71 -14.32
N ALA A 272 -10.82 -14.97 -13.90
CA ALA A 272 -12.05 -15.50 -13.30
C ALA A 272 -12.40 -14.74 -12.00
N CYS A 273 -11.41 -14.43 -11.16
CA CYS A 273 -11.63 -13.66 -9.94
C CYS A 273 -12.10 -12.23 -10.22
N ALA A 274 -11.61 -11.58 -11.30
CA ALA A 274 -12.03 -10.23 -11.67
C ALA A 274 -13.54 -10.10 -11.89
N ALA A 275 -14.16 -11.13 -12.48
CA ALA A 275 -15.60 -11.17 -12.67
C ALA A 275 -16.38 -11.17 -11.34
N ILE A 276 -15.86 -11.85 -10.31
CA ILE A 276 -16.48 -11.89 -8.98
C ILE A 276 -16.42 -10.53 -8.29
N TYR A 277 -15.29 -9.82 -8.39
CA TYR A 277 -15.20 -8.45 -7.84
C TYR A 277 -16.11 -7.47 -8.59
N THR A 278 -16.25 -7.63 -9.91
CA THR A 278 -17.21 -6.85 -10.69
C THR A 278 -18.65 -7.14 -10.26
N ALA A 279 -18.98 -8.40 -9.99
CA ALA A 279 -20.31 -8.79 -9.46
C ALA A 279 -20.55 -8.20 -8.06
N ALA A 280 -19.53 -8.12 -7.20
CA ALA A 280 -19.63 -7.45 -5.90
C ALA A 280 -19.95 -5.95 -6.06
N MET A 281 -19.30 -5.25 -7.01
CA MET A 281 -19.65 -3.86 -7.35
C MET A 281 -21.11 -3.74 -7.79
N ALA A 282 -21.56 -4.60 -8.70
CA ALA A 282 -22.94 -4.60 -9.22
C ALA A 282 -23.98 -4.91 -8.13
N GLN A 283 -23.60 -5.60 -7.07
CA GLN A 283 -24.46 -5.90 -5.92
C GLN A 283 -24.45 -4.81 -4.83
N GLY A 284 -23.79 -3.67 -5.07
CA GLY A 284 -23.77 -2.53 -4.13
C GLY A 284 -22.73 -2.68 -3.00
N LEU A 285 -21.77 -3.60 -3.11
CA LEU A 285 -20.77 -3.89 -2.08
C LEU A 285 -19.49 -3.05 -2.24
N SER A 286 -19.54 -1.97 -3.03
CA SER A 286 -18.38 -1.14 -3.38
C SER A 286 -17.61 -0.59 -2.18
N GLN A 287 -18.33 -0.18 -1.11
CA GLN A 287 -17.75 0.40 0.11
C GLN A 287 -17.36 -0.64 1.16
N GLU A 288 -17.78 -1.89 0.97
CA GLU A 288 -17.48 -3.00 1.85
C GLU A 288 -16.07 -3.55 1.62
N ASP A 289 -15.59 -4.34 2.58
CA ASP A 289 -14.33 -5.06 2.44
C ASP A 289 -14.39 -6.07 1.29
N THR A 290 -13.25 -6.32 0.63
CA THR A 290 -13.14 -7.33 -0.44
C THR A 290 -13.60 -8.74 -0.01
N ALA A 291 -13.65 -9.04 1.29
CA ALA A 291 -14.25 -10.26 1.82
C ALA A 291 -15.75 -10.39 1.50
N SER A 292 -16.45 -9.28 1.17
CA SER A 292 -17.87 -9.28 0.78
C SER A 292 -18.14 -10.03 -0.52
N THR A 293 -17.11 -10.43 -1.29
CA THR A 293 -17.23 -11.38 -2.39
C THR A 293 -17.90 -12.70 -1.98
N ALA A 294 -17.88 -13.05 -0.69
CA ALA A 294 -18.64 -14.18 -0.16
C ALA A 294 -20.16 -14.05 -0.34
N GLU A 295 -20.69 -12.81 -0.36
CA GLU A 295 -22.11 -12.56 -0.61
C GLU A 295 -22.47 -12.80 -2.08
N VAL A 296 -21.54 -12.58 -3.00
CA VAL A 296 -21.72 -12.93 -4.42
C VAL A 296 -21.94 -14.43 -4.56
N PHE A 297 -21.08 -15.25 -3.93
CA PHE A 297 -21.24 -16.71 -3.96
C PHE A 297 -22.47 -17.18 -3.18
N ALA A 298 -22.79 -16.55 -2.04
CA ALA A 298 -24.00 -16.87 -1.28
C ALA A 298 -25.25 -16.68 -2.16
N LYS A 299 -25.35 -15.56 -2.88
CA LYS A 299 -26.46 -15.28 -3.80
C LYS A 299 -26.48 -16.26 -4.97
N MET A 300 -25.35 -16.56 -5.59
CA MET A 300 -25.23 -17.54 -6.67
C MET A 300 -25.66 -18.95 -6.22
N ALA A 301 -25.39 -19.33 -4.98
CA ALA A 301 -25.71 -20.63 -4.39
C ALA A 301 -27.11 -20.68 -3.74
N GLY A 302 -27.90 -19.61 -3.76
CA GLY A 302 -29.18 -19.53 -3.08
C GLY A 302 -29.09 -19.72 -1.55
N ILE A 303 -28.02 -19.16 -0.95
CA ILE A 303 -27.84 -19.11 0.50
C ILE A 303 -28.48 -17.81 1.01
N PRO A 304 -29.38 -17.86 1.99
CA PRO A 304 -30.06 -16.70 2.54
C PRO A 304 -29.13 -15.71 3.26
#